data_3b2457afd0319d7dffeb02f68b9db921
#
_entry.id   3b2457afd0319d7dffeb02f68b9db921
#
_cell.length_a   1.000
_cell.length_b   1.000
_cell.length_c   1.000
_cell.angle_alpha   90.00
_cell.angle_beta   90.00
_cell.angle_gamma   90.00
#
_symmetry.space_group_name_H-M   'P 1'
#
loop_
_entity.id
_entity.type
_entity.pdbx_description
1 polymer ?
#
loop_
_entity_poly.entity_id
_entity_poly.type
_entity_poly.pdbx_seq_one_letter_code
_entity_poly.pdbx_strand_id
1 'polypeptide(L)'
;MDIAKQKKLNFIGIILIGALFSGCSSFELPKATSWSQWDTEKRTAFVASNIAIAADWGTSLNLTERYDEGYWERNKILGRTTSRGDVNKYFIARTMLNYNMARYIPEPWDTWGLYVTTIAHGKAANDNIGIGLKVDF
;
A
#
# COMPACT_ATOMS: atom_id res chain seq x y z
N MET A 1 22.64 4.33 19.00
CA MET A 1 21.47 3.54 19.43
C MET A 1 21.70 2.11 18.99
N ASP A 2 21.74 1.17 19.92
CA ASP A 2 22.25 -0.19 19.73
C ASP A 2 21.30 -1.04 18.87
N ILE A 3 21.81 -1.59 17.76
CA ILE A 3 21.07 -2.41 16.78
C ILE A 3 20.43 -3.64 17.43
N ALA A 4 21.07 -4.18 18.49
CA ALA A 4 20.54 -5.30 19.27
C ALA A 4 19.27 -4.93 20.05
N LYS A 5 19.17 -3.70 20.53
CA LYS A 5 18.02 -3.19 21.26
C LYS A 5 16.81 -2.98 20.34
N GLN A 6 17.06 -2.60 19.07
CA GLN A 6 16.01 -2.39 18.09
C GLN A 6 15.41 -3.71 17.57
N LYS A 7 16.24 -4.75 17.40
CA LYS A 7 15.74 -6.10 17.06
C LYS A 7 14.86 -6.70 18.15
N LYS A 8 15.22 -6.46 19.42
CA LYS A 8 14.42 -6.94 20.57
C LYS A 8 13.05 -6.26 20.69
N LEU A 9 12.98 -4.96 20.38
CA LEU A 9 11.71 -4.22 20.36
C LEU A 9 10.75 -4.70 19.27
N ASN A 10 11.29 -4.96 18.06
CA ASN A 10 10.49 -5.46 16.94
C ASN A 10 9.97 -6.89 17.19
N PHE A 11 10.76 -7.73 17.88
CA PHE A 11 10.34 -9.08 18.22
C PHE A 11 9.22 -9.10 19.28
N ILE A 12 9.27 -8.20 20.25
CA ILE A 12 8.23 -8.03 21.28
C ILE A 12 6.92 -7.52 20.66
N GLY A 13 7.00 -6.60 19.68
CA GLY A 13 5.83 -6.09 18.95
C GLY A 13 5.10 -7.20 18.16
N ILE A 14 5.83 -8.10 17.54
CA ILE A 14 5.25 -9.23 16.78
C ILE A 14 4.59 -10.25 17.71
N ILE A 15 5.19 -10.53 18.90
CA ILE A 15 4.63 -11.45 19.88
C ILE A 15 3.36 -10.88 20.52
N LEU A 16 3.30 -9.56 20.78
CA LEU A 16 2.12 -8.91 21.35
C LEU A 16 0.92 -8.92 20.37
N ILE A 17 1.16 -8.78 19.07
CA ILE A 17 0.13 -8.92 18.05
C ILE A 17 -0.36 -10.38 17.97
N GLY A 18 0.54 -11.37 18.06
CA GLY A 18 0.19 -12.78 18.09
C GLY A 18 -0.62 -13.20 19.33
N ALA A 19 -0.35 -12.62 20.50
CA ALA A 19 -1.02 -12.95 21.76
C ALA A 19 -2.47 -12.43 21.85
N LEU A 20 -2.81 -11.38 21.11
CA LEU A 20 -4.17 -10.85 21.05
C LEU A 20 -5.12 -11.77 20.23
N PHE A 21 -4.59 -12.69 19.46
CA PHE A 21 -5.36 -13.65 18.66
C PHE A 21 -5.49 -15.03 19.30
N SER A 22 -4.96 -15.24 20.52
CA SER A 22 -4.98 -16.55 21.21
C SER A 22 -6.27 -16.81 22.02
N GLY A 23 -7.28 -15.97 21.90
CA GLY A 23 -8.62 -16.28 22.43
C GLY A 23 -9.26 -17.38 21.60
N CYS A 24 -9.53 -18.53 22.21
CA CYS A 24 -10.25 -19.66 21.60
C CYS A 24 -11.70 -19.29 21.23
N SER A 25 -11.87 -18.57 20.17
CA SER A 25 -13.07 -18.57 19.34
C SER A 25 -12.61 -19.03 17.97
N SER A 26 -13.32 -19.94 17.32
CA SER A 26 -13.12 -20.30 15.93
C SER A 26 -13.06 -19.02 15.11
N PHE A 27 -11.84 -18.59 14.72
CA PHE A 27 -11.65 -17.42 13.87
C PHE A 27 -12.14 -17.82 12.47
N GLU A 28 -13.43 -17.63 12.25
CA GLU A 28 -13.97 -17.72 10.89
C GLU A 28 -13.44 -16.51 10.12
N LEU A 29 -12.64 -16.78 9.09
CA LEU A 29 -12.23 -15.73 8.15
C LEU A 29 -13.49 -15.04 7.61
N PRO A 30 -13.50 -13.71 7.55
CA PRO A 30 -14.62 -12.98 6.97
C PRO A 30 -14.93 -13.52 5.58
N LYS A 31 -16.21 -13.76 5.30
CA LYS A 31 -16.65 -14.27 4.01
C LYS A 31 -16.32 -13.25 2.94
N ALA A 32 -15.56 -13.65 1.92
CA ALA A 32 -15.18 -12.77 0.83
C ALA A 32 -16.41 -12.20 0.12
N THR A 33 -16.47 -10.88 -0.01
CA THR A 33 -17.52 -10.21 -0.80
C THR A 33 -17.11 -10.08 -2.27
N SER A 34 -18.06 -10.15 -3.18
CA SER A 34 -17.85 -9.97 -4.62
C SER A 34 -18.20 -8.54 -5.05
N TRP A 35 -17.68 -8.11 -6.19
CA TRP A 35 -17.97 -6.80 -6.77
C TRP A 35 -19.48 -6.50 -6.87
N SER A 36 -20.31 -7.49 -7.22
CA SER A 36 -21.76 -7.34 -7.33
C SER A 36 -22.44 -7.04 -6.01
N GLN A 37 -21.82 -7.41 -4.89
CA GLN A 37 -22.34 -7.20 -3.53
C GLN A 37 -21.91 -5.86 -2.93
N TRP A 38 -20.93 -5.17 -3.53
CA TRP A 38 -20.47 -3.89 -3.04
C TRP A 38 -21.46 -2.79 -3.37
N ASP A 39 -21.65 -1.85 -2.47
CA ASP A 39 -22.41 -0.65 -2.72
C ASP A 39 -21.67 0.33 -3.64
N THR A 40 -22.32 1.43 -3.99
CA THR A 40 -21.74 2.43 -4.89
C THR A 40 -20.55 3.15 -4.26
N GLU A 41 -20.60 3.43 -2.96
CA GLU A 41 -19.52 4.11 -2.25
C GLU A 41 -18.23 3.28 -2.27
N LYS A 42 -18.32 2.01 -1.88
CA LYS A 42 -17.20 1.08 -1.88
C LYS A 42 -16.61 0.86 -3.29
N ARG A 43 -17.46 0.70 -4.31
CA ARG A 43 -17.00 0.60 -5.70
C ARG A 43 -16.24 1.84 -6.12
N THR A 44 -16.77 3.02 -5.81
CA THR A 44 -16.13 4.30 -6.13
C THR A 44 -14.78 4.44 -5.41
N ALA A 45 -14.74 4.15 -4.12
CA ALA A 45 -13.51 4.19 -3.33
C ALA A 45 -12.46 3.20 -3.86
N PHE A 46 -12.89 1.98 -4.26
CA PHE A 46 -11.98 0.99 -4.85
C PHE A 46 -11.41 1.44 -6.19
N VAL A 47 -12.23 1.98 -7.08
CA VAL A 47 -11.76 2.51 -8.37
C VAL A 47 -10.81 3.69 -8.14
N ALA A 48 -11.17 4.64 -7.29
CA ALA A 48 -10.32 5.79 -6.97
C ALA A 48 -8.97 5.38 -6.38
N SER A 49 -8.95 4.40 -5.47
CA SER A 49 -7.72 3.91 -4.86
C SER A 49 -6.80 3.22 -5.87
N ASN A 50 -7.35 2.47 -6.82
CA ASN A 50 -6.55 1.84 -7.87
C ASN A 50 -6.02 2.86 -8.89
N ILE A 51 -6.77 3.90 -9.22
CA ILE A 51 -6.28 5.02 -10.05
C ILE A 51 -5.12 5.73 -9.34
N ALA A 52 -5.24 6.00 -8.06
CA ALA A 52 -4.18 6.63 -7.26
C ALA A 52 -2.92 5.74 -7.19
N ILE A 53 -3.08 4.44 -6.96
CA ILE A 53 -1.97 3.46 -6.99
C ILE A 53 -1.30 3.45 -8.37
N ALA A 54 -2.05 3.43 -9.46
CA ALA A 54 -1.51 3.43 -10.81
C ALA A 54 -0.73 4.72 -11.13
N ALA A 55 -1.24 5.88 -10.72
CA ALA A 55 -0.55 7.15 -10.91
C ALA A 55 0.77 7.20 -10.14
N ASP A 56 0.78 6.77 -8.87
CA ASP A 56 2.00 6.68 -8.05
C ASP A 56 2.98 5.65 -8.64
N TRP A 57 2.49 4.51 -9.11
CA TRP A 57 3.31 3.50 -9.80
C TRP A 57 4.02 4.07 -11.02
N GLY A 58 3.28 4.69 -11.95
CA GLY A 58 3.86 5.27 -13.16
C GLY A 58 4.87 6.37 -12.87
N THR A 59 4.61 7.25 -11.89
CA THR A 59 5.59 8.28 -11.49
C THR A 59 6.82 7.69 -10.80
N SER A 60 6.66 6.63 -10.00
CA SER A 60 7.79 5.92 -9.38
C SER A 60 8.63 5.16 -10.42
N LEU A 61 8.04 4.64 -11.51
CA LEU A 61 8.80 4.05 -12.61
C LEU A 61 9.64 5.10 -13.34
N ASN A 62 9.07 6.26 -13.65
CA ASN A 62 9.80 7.38 -14.26
C ASN A 62 10.95 7.87 -13.36
N LEU A 63 10.76 7.85 -12.04
CA LEU A 63 11.81 8.18 -11.08
C LEU A 63 13.05 7.27 -11.23
N THR A 64 12.86 5.97 -11.49
CA THR A 64 13.98 5.01 -11.60
C THR A 64 14.93 5.32 -12.76
N GLU A 65 14.48 6.09 -13.74
CA GLU A 65 15.24 6.50 -14.92
C GLU A 65 15.98 7.82 -14.71
N ARG A 66 15.78 8.50 -13.56
CA ARG A 66 16.26 9.85 -13.32
C ARG A 66 17.11 10.00 -12.06
N TYR A 67 17.70 8.90 -11.56
CA TYR A 67 18.57 8.95 -10.38
C TYR A 67 19.87 9.73 -10.60
N ASP A 68 20.39 9.73 -11.81
CA ASP A 68 21.56 10.51 -12.24
C ASP A 68 21.29 12.02 -12.28
N GLU A 69 20.01 12.42 -12.41
CA GLU A 69 19.56 13.81 -12.28
C GLU A 69 19.41 14.28 -10.82
N GLY A 70 19.70 13.42 -9.83
CA GLY A 70 19.62 13.74 -8.41
C GLY A 70 18.26 13.47 -7.75
N TYR A 71 17.35 12.81 -8.45
CA TYR A 71 16.10 12.34 -7.86
C TYR A 71 16.34 11.07 -7.02
N TRP A 72 15.50 10.82 -6.03
CA TRP A 72 15.55 9.59 -5.23
C TRP A 72 14.18 9.22 -4.69
N GLU A 73 13.98 7.91 -4.49
CA GLU A 73 12.73 7.36 -3.94
C GLU A 73 12.58 7.72 -2.46
N ARG A 74 11.39 8.19 -2.09
CA ARG A 74 11.03 8.54 -0.72
C ARG A 74 10.34 7.40 0.03
N ASN A 75 9.85 6.40 -0.69
CA ASN A 75 9.23 5.24 -0.09
C ASN A 75 10.31 4.38 0.60
N LYS A 76 10.24 4.32 1.93
CA LYS A 76 11.21 3.58 2.74
C LYS A 76 11.22 2.08 2.50
N ILE A 77 10.14 1.53 1.94
CA ILE A 77 10.03 0.09 1.61
C ILE A 77 10.85 -0.20 0.35
N LEU A 78 10.81 0.68 -0.63
CA LEU A 78 11.56 0.56 -1.87
C LEU A 78 13.05 0.91 -1.69
N GLY A 79 13.36 1.79 -0.73
CA GLY A 79 14.70 2.29 -0.55
C GLY A 79 15.04 3.46 -1.48
N ARG A 80 16.20 4.09 -1.26
CA ARG A 80 16.55 5.36 -1.90
C ARG A 80 16.80 5.24 -3.41
N THR A 81 17.42 4.14 -3.82
CA THR A 81 17.66 3.78 -5.23
C THR A 81 17.09 2.40 -5.46
N THR A 82 15.97 2.31 -6.14
CA THR A 82 15.28 1.06 -6.40
C THR A 82 15.32 0.71 -7.88
N SER A 83 15.26 -0.57 -8.22
CA SER A 83 15.16 -1.00 -9.60
C SER A 83 13.71 -0.89 -10.10
N ARG A 84 13.52 -0.71 -11.42
CA ARG A 84 12.21 -0.79 -12.08
C ARG A 84 11.47 -2.09 -11.72
N GLY A 85 12.23 -3.20 -11.60
CA GLY A 85 11.67 -4.50 -11.19
C GLY A 85 11.12 -4.51 -9.77
N ASP A 86 11.79 -3.86 -8.82
CA ASP A 86 11.33 -3.81 -7.44
C ASP A 86 10.15 -2.84 -7.27
N VAL A 87 10.12 -1.73 -8.00
CA VAL A 87 8.94 -0.86 -8.11
C VAL A 87 7.73 -1.67 -8.59
N ASN A 88 7.87 -2.44 -9.68
CA ASN A 88 6.79 -3.27 -10.20
C ASN A 88 6.29 -4.29 -9.17
N LYS A 89 7.19 -5.02 -8.50
CA LYS A 89 6.81 -5.99 -7.45
C LYS A 89 6.04 -5.32 -6.30
N TYR A 90 6.51 -4.16 -5.85
CA TYR A 90 5.86 -3.40 -4.79
C TYR A 90 4.43 -3.01 -5.16
N PHE A 91 4.23 -2.39 -6.34
CA PHE A 91 2.91 -1.93 -6.74
C PHE A 91 1.95 -3.05 -7.11
N ILE A 92 2.44 -4.17 -7.67
CA ILE A 92 1.63 -5.39 -7.85
C ILE A 92 1.15 -5.90 -6.49
N ALA A 93 2.04 -6.05 -5.51
CA ALA A 93 1.68 -6.49 -4.17
C ALA A 93 0.69 -5.50 -3.50
N ARG A 94 0.88 -4.20 -3.72
CA ARG A 94 0.01 -3.15 -3.20
C ARG A 94 -1.40 -3.21 -3.79
N THR A 95 -1.52 -3.43 -5.10
CA THR A 95 -2.81 -3.64 -5.80
C THR A 95 -3.52 -4.89 -5.29
N MET A 96 -2.79 -6.00 -5.10
CA MET A 96 -3.34 -7.22 -4.54
C MET A 96 -3.83 -7.02 -3.10
N LEU A 97 -3.07 -6.31 -2.28
CA LEU A 97 -3.47 -5.98 -0.91
C LEU A 97 -4.74 -5.11 -0.90
N ASN A 98 -4.82 -4.10 -1.76
CA ASN A 98 -5.99 -3.22 -1.90
C ASN A 98 -7.24 -4.02 -2.29
N TYR A 99 -7.11 -4.95 -3.23
CA TYR A 99 -8.20 -5.85 -3.64
C TYR A 99 -8.64 -6.78 -2.50
N ASN A 100 -7.70 -7.38 -1.77
CA ASN A 100 -8.01 -8.26 -0.65
C ASN A 100 -8.65 -7.48 0.51
N MET A 101 -8.20 -6.26 0.77
CA MET A 101 -8.82 -5.38 1.76
C MET A 101 -10.29 -5.15 1.44
N ALA A 102 -10.62 -4.80 0.20
CA ALA A 102 -11.99 -4.59 -0.24
C ALA A 102 -12.85 -5.86 -0.14
N ARG A 103 -12.27 -7.06 -0.24
CA ARG A 103 -13.02 -8.32 -0.21
C ARG A 103 -13.24 -8.92 1.16
N TYR A 104 -12.27 -8.75 2.07
CA TYR A 104 -12.21 -9.53 3.31
C TYR A 104 -12.32 -8.67 4.57
N ILE A 105 -12.06 -7.36 4.47
CA ILE A 105 -12.24 -6.48 5.61
C ILE A 105 -13.72 -6.11 5.72
N PRO A 106 -14.34 -6.19 6.91
CA PRO A 106 -15.74 -5.81 7.09
C PRO A 106 -15.92 -4.28 7.01
N GLU A 107 -17.11 -3.88 6.57
CA GLU A 107 -17.55 -2.47 6.60
C GLU A 107 -17.59 -1.96 8.05
N PRO A 108 -17.26 -0.67 8.26
CA PRO A 108 -16.86 0.35 7.28
C PRO A 108 -15.33 0.39 7.04
N TRP A 109 -14.55 -0.52 7.65
CA TRP A 109 -13.08 -0.45 7.69
C TRP A 109 -12.43 -0.64 6.33
N ASP A 110 -13.04 -1.45 5.46
CA ASP A 110 -12.62 -1.65 4.07
C ASP A 110 -12.70 -0.34 3.27
N THR A 111 -13.84 0.35 3.32
CA THR A 111 -14.07 1.62 2.63
C THR A 111 -13.15 2.72 3.18
N TRP A 112 -12.98 2.80 4.49
CA TRP A 112 -12.00 3.70 5.10
C TRP A 112 -10.57 3.39 4.65
N GLY A 113 -10.19 2.13 4.60
CA GLY A 113 -8.88 1.70 4.10
C GLY A 113 -8.64 2.09 2.63
N LEU A 114 -9.68 2.00 1.79
CA LEU A 114 -9.64 2.43 0.38
C LEU A 114 -9.43 3.95 0.28
N TYR A 115 -10.12 4.75 1.10
CA TYR A 115 -9.91 6.20 1.15
C TYR A 115 -8.49 6.56 1.60
N VAL A 116 -7.99 5.93 2.66
CA VAL A 116 -6.61 6.14 3.13
C VAL A 116 -5.60 5.79 2.02
N THR A 117 -5.83 4.70 1.30
CA THR A 117 -4.99 4.31 0.15
C THR A 117 -5.04 5.36 -0.96
N THR A 118 -6.24 5.86 -1.29
CA THR A 118 -6.43 6.93 -2.30
C THR A 118 -5.64 8.19 -1.93
N ILE A 119 -5.76 8.63 -0.68
CA ILE A 119 -5.07 9.84 -0.19
C ILE A 119 -3.56 9.65 -0.21
N ALA A 120 -3.06 8.51 0.29
CA ALA A 120 -1.64 8.25 0.40
C ALA A 120 -0.95 8.19 -0.98
N HIS A 121 -1.49 7.37 -1.90
CA HIS A 121 -0.92 7.23 -3.24
C HIS A 121 -1.21 8.44 -4.13
N GLY A 122 -2.39 9.05 -4.01
CA GLY A 122 -2.72 10.28 -4.72
C GLY A 122 -1.80 11.43 -4.34
N LYS A 123 -1.49 11.57 -3.04
CA LYS A 123 -0.51 12.56 -2.57
C LYS A 123 0.90 12.25 -3.11
N ALA A 124 1.35 11.00 -3.04
CA ALA A 124 2.68 10.61 -3.54
C ALA A 124 2.81 10.91 -5.05
N ALA A 125 1.83 10.51 -5.85
CA ALA A 125 1.79 10.82 -7.28
C ALA A 125 1.80 12.33 -7.57
N ASN A 126 1.01 13.10 -6.82
CA ASN A 126 0.96 14.55 -6.96
C ASN A 126 2.30 15.21 -6.61
N ASP A 127 2.95 14.78 -5.51
CA ASP A 127 4.27 15.30 -5.11
C ASP A 127 5.32 14.95 -6.20
N ASN A 128 5.28 13.75 -6.76
CA ASN A 128 6.15 13.31 -7.85
C ASN A 128 5.93 14.15 -9.12
N ILE A 129 4.69 14.39 -9.53
CA ILE A 129 4.37 15.25 -10.68
C ILE A 129 4.84 16.69 -10.42
N GLY A 130 4.67 17.18 -9.19
CA GLY A 130 5.10 18.52 -8.79
C GLY A 130 6.60 18.78 -8.93
N ILE A 131 7.43 17.75 -8.88
CA ILE A 131 8.88 17.81 -9.14
C ILE A 131 9.26 17.47 -10.59
N GLY A 132 8.28 17.31 -11.49
CA GLY A 132 8.50 17.12 -12.92
C GLY A 132 8.57 15.65 -13.37
N LEU A 133 8.21 14.68 -12.51
CA LEU A 133 8.06 13.29 -12.93
C LEU A 133 6.77 13.10 -13.73
N LYS A 134 6.79 12.15 -14.65
CA LYS A 134 5.65 11.80 -15.50
C LYS A 134 5.09 10.44 -15.11
N VAL A 135 3.82 10.22 -15.40
CA VAL A 135 3.23 8.87 -15.34
C VAL A 135 3.72 8.12 -16.58
N ASP A 136 4.54 7.10 -16.38
CA ASP A 136 5.16 6.29 -17.43
C ASP A 136 5.18 4.81 -17.00
N PHE A 137 4.96 3.87 -17.97
CA PHE A 137 4.85 2.44 -17.71
C PHE A 137 5.76 1.62 -18.62
#